data_6f41848ac5776047f462413e33a886af
#
_entry.id   6f41848ac5776047f462413e33a886af
#
_cell.length_a   1.000
_cell.length_b   1.000
_cell.length_c   1.000
_cell.angle_alpha   90.00
_cell.angle_beta   90.00
_cell.angle_gamma   90.00
#
_symmetry.space_group_name_H-M   'P 1'
#
loop_
_entity.id
_entity.type
_entity.pdbx_description
1 polymer ?
#
loop_
_entity_poly.entity_id
_entity_poly.type
_entity_poly.pdbx_seq_one_letter_code
_entity_poly.pdbx_strand_id
1 'polypeptide(L)'
;MDKQKTTLGLETLITRMMHDVYKPFNFNLREQQLDFRIHEQYNPKFVQPILSVVEDFSSADLKSATIILIEAVGASGKSELTRNISYRLHCPIVDLAETEVVAGNSLTGLLNKRMHRHDASDFQDDIIDGKSTLIIDALDEGYLKTNNQGYLNFIEDVLSLESTAQCPVIMLGRYNAVELAATYLYDKNVKFITLQIEPFTLQLAKEFIDKHVNASAKIKYEQSYKDARDHILN
;
A
#
# COMPACT_ATOMS: atom_id res chain seq x y z
N MET A 1 28.20 3.26 -13.39
CA MET A 1 27.29 2.30 -14.07
C MET A 1 26.01 2.35 -13.29
N ASP A 2 24.96 2.99 -13.83
CA ASP A 2 23.66 2.95 -13.19
C ASP A 2 23.18 1.51 -13.19
N LYS A 3 23.03 0.92 -11.99
CA LYS A 3 22.38 -0.38 -11.86
C LYS A 3 20.97 -0.23 -12.46
N GLN A 4 20.64 -1.05 -13.43
CA GLN A 4 19.32 -1.06 -14.02
C GLN A 4 18.34 -1.48 -12.91
N LYS A 5 17.51 -0.53 -12.43
CA LYS A 5 16.51 -0.81 -11.40
C LYS A 5 15.53 -1.86 -11.91
N THR A 6 15.30 -2.89 -11.13
CA THR A 6 14.26 -3.88 -11.41
C THR A 6 12.89 -3.24 -11.20
N THR A 7 12.11 -3.12 -12.28
CA THR A 7 10.76 -2.56 -12.22
C THR A 7 9.71 -3.65 -12.07
N LEU A 8 8.67 -3.37 -11.30
CA LEU A 8 7.53 -4.24 -11.07
C LEU A 8 6.24 -3.54 -11.47
N GLY A 9 5.45 -4.17 -12.34
CA GLY A 9 4.11 -3.67 -12.64
C GLY A 9 3.13 -3.94 -11.49
N LEU A 10 2.24 -2.98 -11.21
CA LEU A 10 1.16 -3.18 -10.23
C LEU A 10 0.31 -4.42 -10.56
N GLU A 11 0.10 -4.70 -11.84
CA GLU A 11 -0.61 -5.90 -12.30
C GLU A 11 0.07 -7.18 -11.81
N THR A 12 1.38 -7.24 -11.83
CA THR A 12 2.14 -8.39 -11.35
C THR A 12 1.93 -8.61 -9.85
N LEU A 13 1.92 -7.51 -9.08
CA LEU A 13 1.64 -7.56 -7.66
C LEU A 13 0.23 -8.08 -7.37
N ILE A 14 -0.77 -7.49 -8.01
CA ILE A 14 -2.18 -7.85 -7.81
C ILE A 14 -2.45 -9.29 -8.25
N THR A 15 -2.02 -9.67 -9.47
CA THR A 15 -2.24 -11.02 -10.00
C THR A 15 -1.63 -12.09 -9.10
N ARG A 16 -0.47 -11.79 -8.51
CA ARG A 16 0.17 -12.71 -7.58
C ARG A 16 -0.69 -12.97 -6.35
N MET A 17 -1.32 -11.93 -5.80
CA MET A 17 -2.13 -12.04 -4.57
C MET A 17 -3.52 -12.64 -4.84
N MET A 18 -4.03 -12.51 -6.07
CA MET A 18 -5.33 -13.08 -6.48
C MET A 18 -5.19 -14.53 -6.96
N HIS A 19 -4.73 -15.41 -6.08
CA HIS A 19 -4.63 -16.85 -6.37
C HIS A 19 -5.95 -17.59 -6.03
N ASP A 20 -6.05 -18.87 -6.37
CA ASP A 20 -7.31 -19.64 -6.30
C ASP A 20 -7.96 -19.71 -4.91
N VAL A 21 -7.17 -19.57 -3.84
CA VAL A 21 -7.69 -19.62 -2.47
C VAL A 21 -7.83 -18.22 -1.84
N TYR A 22 -7.53 -17.15 -2.60
CA TYR A 22 -7.67 -15.78 -2.11
C TYR A 22 -9.13 -15.49 -1.75
N LYS A 23 -9.33 -14.92 -0.57
CA LYS A 23 -10.63 -14.49 -0.07
C LYS A 23 -10.69 -12.96 0.03
N PRO A 24 -11.51 -12.28 -0.78
CA PRO A 24 -11.84 -10.89 -0.55
C PRO A 24 -12.39 -10.69 0.86
N PHE A 25 -12.08 -9.56 1.46
CA PHE A 25 -12.61 -9.22 2.77
C PHE A 25 -14.17 -9.16 2.72
N ASN A 26 -14.81 -9.99 3.50
CA ASN A 26 -16.28 -10.08 3.54
C ASN A 26 -16.80 -10.23 4.99
N PHE A 27 -16.26 -9.42 5.88
CA PHE A 27 -16.68 -9.37 7.28
C PHE A 27 -17.49 -8.11 7.55
N ASN A 28 -18.41 -8.20 8.51
CA ASN A 28 -19.21 -7.05 8.90
C ASN A 28 -18.42 -6.10 9.77
N LEU A 29 -18.27 -4.85 9.30
CA LEU A 29 -17.71 -3.77 10.10
C LEU A 29 -18.78 -3.21 11.03
N ARG A 30 -18.44 -2.97 12.31
CA ARG A 30 -19.34 -2.33 13.28
C ARG A 30 -19.70 -0.93 12.85
N GLU A 31 -18.70 -0.19 12.34
CA GLU A 31 -18.84 1.13 11.74
C GLU A 31 -17.69 1.31 10.74
N GLN A 32 -17.98 1.89 9.58
CA GLN A 32 -16.92 2.34 8.67
C GLN A 32 -16.32 3.62 9.22
N GLN A 33 -15.01 3.60 9.46
CA GLN A 33 -14.28 4.78 9.93
C GLN A 33 -13.02 4.99 9.09
N LEU A 34 -12.43 6.17 9.20
CA LEU A 34 -11.25 6.53 8.40
C LEU A 34 -10.03 5.66 8.71
N ASP A 35 -9.92 5.17 9.96
CA ASP A 35 -8.80 4.36 10.43
C ASP A 35 -8.83 2.89 9.96
N PHE A 36 -10.00 2.38 9.55
CA PHE A 36 -10.17 1.04 9.01
C PHE A 36 -11.28 1.03 7.98
N ARG A 37 -10.94 0.87 6.70
CA ARG A 37 -11.88 0.96 5.60
C ARG A 37 -11.51 0.06 4.43
N ILE A 38 -12.51 -0.24 3.61
CA ILE A 38 -12.33 -0.86 2.29
C ILE A 38 -12.67 0.20 1.24
N HIS A 39 -11.88 0.25 0.19
CA HIS A 39 -12.19 1.14 -0.93
C HIS A 39 -13.03 0.40 -1.97
N GLU A 40 -14.30 0.78 -2.08
CA GLU A 40 -15.28 0.06 -2.92
C GLU A 40 -15.43 0.65 -4.33
N GLN A 41 -14.83 1.82 -4.57
CA GLN A 41 -15.01 2.55 -5.83
C GLN A 41 -13.74 2.56 -6.69
N TYR A 42 -13.91 2.18 -7.96
CA TYR A 42 -12.84 2.36 -8.93
C TYR A 42 -12.65 3.83 -9.27
N ASN A 43 -11.39 4.30 -9.23
CA ASN A 43 -11.07 5.63 -9.72
C ASN A 43 -10.69 5.57 -11.21
N PRO A 44 -11.56 6.02 -12.15
CA PRO A 44 -11.26 5.99 -13.59
C PRO A 44 -10.12 6.94 -13.98
N LYS A 45 -9.76 7.86 -13.10
CA LYS A 45 -8.64 8.79 -13.29
C LYS A 45 -7.32 8.26 -12.74
N PHE A 46 -7.32 7.08 -12.13
CA PHE A 46 -6.09 6.47 -11.64
C PHE A 46 -5.11 6.23 -12.79
N VAL A 47 -3.88 6.67 -12.60
CA VAL A 47 -2.74 6.36 -13.47
C VAL A 47 -1.80 5.46 -12.70
N GLN A 48 -1.54 4.30 -13.25
CA GLN A 48 -0.70 3.30 -12.61
C GLN A 48 0.74 3.78 -12.50
N PRO A 49 1.30 3.89 -11.28
CA PRO A 49 2.70 4.25 -11.11
C PRO A 49 3.62 3.10 -11.52
N ILE A 50 4.86 3.43 -11.81
CA ILE A 50 5.95 2.46 -11.92
C ILE A 50 6.47 2.21 -10.52
N LEU A 51 6.61 0.93 -10.16
CA LEU A 51 7.24 0.49 -8.93
C LEU A 51 8.62 -0.08 -9.26
N SER A 52 9.63 0.31 -8.51
CA SER A 52 10.97 -0.27 -8.63
C SER A 52 11.38 -0.97 -7.33
N VAL A 53 12.14 -2.06 -7.45
CA VAL A 53 12.68 -2.78 -6.29
C VAL A 53 13.85 -2.00 -5.71
N VAL A 54 13.83 -1.79 -4.39
CA VAL A 54 14.95 -1.23 -3.63
C VAL A 54 15.76 -2.39 -3.08
N GLU A 55 16.77 -2.86 -3.86
CA GLU A 55 17.53 -4.07 -3.55
C GLU A 55 18.25 -4.00 -2.20
N ASP A 56 18.85 -2.84 -1.87
CA ASP A 56 19.59 -2.63 -0.62
C ASP A 56 18.70 -2.69 0.65
N PHE A 57 17.39 -2.56 0.48
CA PHE A 57 16.37 -2.63 1.53
C PHE A 57 15.37 -3.77 1.29
N SER A 58 15.81 -4.88 0.74
CA SER A 58 14.99 -6.07 0.52
C SER A 58 15.75 -7.31 0.96
N SER A 59 15.09 -8.19 1.71
CA SER A 59 15.67 -9.48 2.13
C SER A 59 15.18 -10.66 1.28
N ALA A 60 14.24 -10.42 0.38
CA ALA A 60 13.58 -11.43 -0.42
C ALA A 60 13.11 -10.87 -1.77
N ASP A 61 12.80 -11.76 -2.71
CA ASP A 61 12.09 -11.42 -3.93
C ASP A 61 10.56 -11.33 -3.70
N LEU A 62 9.85 -10.84 -4.70
CA LEU A 62 8.39 -10.72 -4.62
C LEU A 62 7.71 -12.07 -4.34
N LYS A 63 8.26 -13.20 -4.81
CA LYS A 63 7.62 -14.52 -4.68
C LYS A 63 7.74 -15.11 -3.28
N SER A 64 8.72 -14.73 -2.52
CA SER A 64 9.02 -15.26 -1.19
C SER A 64 8.76 -14.28 -0.06
N ALA A 65 8.53 -12.99 -0.36
CA ALA A 65 8.27 -11.97 0.63
C ALA A 65 6.90 -12.17 1.32
N THR A 66 6.90 -12.11 2.65
CA THR A 66 5.69 -12.13 3.48
C THR A 66 5.23 -10.72 3.85
N ILE A 67 6.09 -9.73 3.69
CA ILE A 67 5.81 -8.29 3.85
C ILE A 67 6.24 -7.57 2.58
N ILE A 68 5.41 -6.65 2.10
CA ILE A 68 5.73 -5.73 1.03
C ILE A 68 5.76 -4.32 1.60
N LEU A 69 6.94 -3.72 1.61
CA LEU A 69 7.09 -2.30 1.94
C LEU A 69 6.99 -1.48 0.66
N ILE A 70 6.26 -0.37 0.69
CA ILE A 70 6.19 0.57 -0.43
C ILE A 70 6.59 1.95 0.07
N GLU A 71 7.74 2.42 -0.37
CA GLU A 71 8.18 3.78 -0.09
C GLU A 71 7.72 4.77 -1.15
N ALA A 72 7.42 5.97 -0.69
CA ALA A 72 6.96 7.03 -1.55
C ALA A 72 7.38 8.40 -1.04
N VAL A 73 7.81 9.27 -1.94
CA VAL A 73 7.97 10.69 -1.62
C VAL A 73 6.62 11.37 -1.45
N GLY A 74 6.59 12.53 -0.81
CA GLY A 74 5.36 13.32 -0.69
C GLY A 74 4.74 13.62 -2.07
N ALA A 75 3.42 13.57 -2.16
CA ALA A 75 2.65 13.83 -3.38
C ALA A 75 2.90 12.86 -4.57
N SER A 76 3.51 11.70 -4.35
CA SER A 76 3.77 10.69 -5.40
C SER A 76 2.57 9.81 -5.77
N GLY A 77 1.38 10.07 -5.20
CA GLY A 77 0.19 9.25 -5.48
C GLY A 77 0.03 8.02 -4.57
N LYS A 78 0.78 7.93 -3.45
CA LYS A 78 0.70 6.84 -2.47
C LYS A 78 -0.75 6.48 -2.09
N SER A 79 -1.55 7.46 -1.68
CA SER A 79 -2.94 7.22 -1.26
C SER A 79 -3.85 6.71 -2.39
N GLU A 80 -3.60 7.13 -3.63
CA GLU A 80 -4.33 6.61 -4.78
C GLU A 80 -3.92 5.17 -5.11
N LEU A 81 -2.64 4.84 -4.96
CA LEU A 81 -2.14 3.47 -5.07
C LEU A 81 -2.76 2.57 -4.01
N THR A 82 -2.76 3.01 -2.73
CA THR A 82 -3.39 2.30 -1.61
C THR A 82 -4.87 1.99 -1.90
N ARG A 83 -5.64 3.00 -2.34
CA ARG A 83 -7.05 2.85 -2.70
C ARG A 83 -7.25 1.88 -3.87
N ASN A 84 -6.41 1.96 -4.88
CA ASN A 84 -6.49 1.07 -6.05
C ASN A 84 -6.20 -0.39 -5.67
N ILE A 85 -5.18 -0.64 -4.85
CA ILE A 85 -4.87 -1.98 -4.34
C ILE A 85 -6.05 -2.52 -3.50
N SER A 86 -6.55 -1.72 -2.56
CA SER A 86 -7.70 -2.09 -1.72
C SER A 86 -8.94 -2.41 -2.56
N TYR A 87 -9.28 -1.58 -3.55
CA TYR A 87 -10.38 -1.83 -4.47
C TYR A 87 -10.22 -3.16 -5.22
N ARG A 88 -9.05 -3.41 -5.77
CA ARG A 88 -8.80 -4.58 -6.62
C ARG A 88 -8.73 -5.89 -5.85
N LEU A 89 -8.12 -5.88 -4.69
CA LEU A 89 -8.04 -7.03 -3.80
C LEU A 89 -9.26 -7.15 -2.88
N HIS A 90 -10.07 -6.10 -2.81
CA HIS A 90 -11.13 -6.00 -1.80
C HIS A 90 -10.60 -6.32 -0.40
N CYS A 91 -9.49 -5.68 -0.03
CA CYS A 91 -8.82 -5.85 1.26
C CYS A 91 -8.86 -4.55 2.07
N PRO A 92 -8.87 -4.64 3.42
CA PRO A 92 -8.97 -3.45 4.26
C PRO A 92 -7.67 -2.64 4.27
N ILE A 93 -7.84 -1.33 4.48
CA ILE A 93 -6.78 -0.36 4.75
C ILE A 93 -6.84 0.00 6.23
N VAL A 94 -5.73 -0.19 6.94
CA VAL A 94 -5.45 0.39 8.25
C VAL A 94 -4.68 1.69 8.02
N ASP A 95 -5.29 2.82 8.36
CA ASP A 95 -4.71 4.15 8.15
C ASP A 95 -4.11 4.68 9.46
N LEU A 96 -2.79 4.69 9.55
CA LEU A 96 -2.10 5.13 10.77
C LEU A 96 -2.15 6.65 10.98
N ALA A 97 -2.57 7.43 9.97
CA ALA A 97 -2.87 8.84 10.13
C ALA A 97 -4.09 9.04 11.05
N GLU A 98 -5.04 8.11 11.02
CA GLU A 98 -6.31 8.18 11.76
C GLU A 98 -6.33 7.25 13.00
N THR A 99 -5.33 6.37 13.14
CA THR A 99 -5.24 5.40 14.23
C THR A 99 -4.23 5.86 15.28
N GLU A 100 -4.54 5.64 16.56
CA GLU A 100 -3.55 5.76 17.62
C GLU A 100 -2.63 4.53 17.61
N VAL A 101 -1.34 4.76 17.42
CA VAL A 101 -0.32 3.72 17.54
C VAL A 101 0.04 3.58 19.03
N VAL A 102 -0.52 2.57 19.67
CA VAL A 102 -0.25 2.24 21.07
C VAL A 102 0.75 1.09 21.14
N ALA A 103 1.65 1.14 22.10
CA ALA A 103 2.61 0.07 22.32
C ALA A 103 1.88 -1.25 22.66
N GLY A 104 2.09 -2.27 21.84
CA GLY A 104 1.55 -3.63 21.99
C GLY A 104 0.06 -3.77 21.68
N ASN A 105 -0.25 -4.70 20.79
CA ASN A 105 -1.62 -5.07 20.38
C ASN A 105 -2.45 -3.95 19.74
N SER A 106 -1.82 -2.92 19.20
CA SER A 106 -2.55 -1.82 18.57
C SER A 106 -3.33 -2.29 17.33
N LEU A 107 -2.77 -3.19 16.53
CA LEU A 107 -3.43 -3.73 15.34
C LEU A 107 -4.56 -4.69 15.72
N THR A 108 -4.30 -5.68 16.58
CA THR A 108 -5.32 -6.60 17.09
C THR A 108 -6.43 -5.84 17.82
N GLY A 109 -6.09 -4.83 18.59
CA GLY A 109 -7.04 -3.95 19.26
C GLY A 109 -7.94 -3.21 18.29
N LEU A 110 -7.37 -2.70 17.18
CA LEU A 110 -8.12 -2.04 16.11
C LEU A 110 -9.08 -3.03 15.42
N LEU A 111 -8.61 -4.21 15.04
CA LEU A 111 -9.45 -5.24 14.43
C LEU A 111 -10.65 -5.59 15.32
N ASN A 112 -10.43 -5.84 16.62
CA ASN A 112 -11.50 -6.13 17.58
C ASN A 112 -12.45 -4.94 17.80
N LYS A 113 -11.98 -3.70 17.64
CA LYS A 113 -12.82 -2.50 17.74
C LYS A 113 -13.72 -2.35 16.51
N ARG A 114 -13.24 -2.71 15.32
CA ARG A 114 -13.91 -2.49 14.03
C ARG A 114 -14.77 -3.67 13.57
N MET A 115 -14.48 -4.87 14.05
CA MET A 115 -15.22 -6.09 13.72
C MET A 115 -15.81 -6.75 14.96
N HIS A 116 -16.75 -7.66 14.79
CA HIS A 116 -17.11 -8.57 15.85
C HIS A 116 -15.94 -9.49 16.19
N ARG A 117 -15.84 -9.94 17.45
CA ARG A 117 -14.69 -10.73 17.92
C ARG A 117 -14.41 -11.97 17.07
N HIS A 118 -15.46 -12.68 16.64
CA HIS A 118 -15.30 -13.86 15.79
C HIS A 118 -14.78 -13.44 14.41
N ASP A 119 -15.37 -12.43 13.79
CA ASP A 119 -14.95 -11.93 12.47
C ASP A 119 -13.49 -11.46 12.49
N ALA A 120 -13.04 -10.81 13.58
CA ALA A 120 -11.66 -10.37 13.74
C ALA A 120 -10.69 -11.56 13.86
N SER A 121 -11.09 -12.64 14.56
CA SER A 121 -10.31 -13.86 14.66
C SER A 121 -10.25 -14.58 13.31
N ASP A 122 -11.40 -14.77 12.66
CA ASP A 122 -11.50 -15.44 11.36
C ASP A 122 -10.70 -14.71 10.27
N PHE A 123 -10.68 -13.37 10.32
CA PHE A 123 -9.87 -12.57 9.40
C PHE A 123 -8.37 -12.74 9.66
N GLN A 124 -7.95 -12.79 10.92
CA GLN A 124 -6.55 -13.06 11.28
C GLN A 124 -6.15 -14.48 10.83
N ASP A 125 -7.00 -15.48 11.04
CA ASP A 125 -6.77 -16.84 10.56
C ASP A 125 -6.67 -16.90 9.03
N ASP A 126 -7.51 -16.15 8.30
CA ASP A 126 -7.40 -16.05 6.84
C ASP A 126 -6.08 -15.41 6.37
N ILE A 127 -5.49 -14.48 7.14
CA ILE A 127 -4.16 -13.92 6.86
C ILE A 127 -3.07 -14.97 7.11
N ILE A 128 -3.11 -15.66 8.25
CA ILE A 128 -2.17 -16.74 8.64
C ILE A 128 -2.21 -17.87 7.61
N ASP A 129 -3.38 -18.23 7.13
CA ASP A 129 -3.57 -19.25 6.12
C ASP A 129 -3.19 -18.80 4.69
N GLY A 130 -2.78 -17.54 4.52
CA GLY A 130 -2.46 -16.97 3.22
C GLY A 130 -3.65 -16.81 2.27
N LYS A 131 -4.85 -16.65 2.81
CA LYS A 131 -6.08 -16.48 2.05
C LYS A 131 -6.50 -15.02 1.93
N SER A 132 -6.03 -14.16 2.81
CA SER A 132 -6.39 -12.73 2.84
C SER A 132 -5.18 -11.85 3.15
N THR A 133 -5.34 -10.56 2.96
CA THR A 133 -4.31 -9.57 3.26
C THR A 133 -4.92 -8.28 3.79
N LEU A 134 -4.07 -7.39 4.29
CA LEU A 134 -4.42 -6.03 4.64
C LEU A 134 -3.34 -5.05 4.19
N ILE A 135 -3.72 -3.79 4.07
CA ILE A 135 -2.83 -2.69 3.76
C ILE A 135 -2.69 -1.83 5.01
N ILE A 136 -1.46 -1.48 5.37
CA ILE A 136 -1.14 -0.51 6.42
C ILE A 136 -0.60 0.74 5.73
N ASP A 137 -1.37 1.82 5.73
CA ASP A 137 -0.97 3.09 5.13
C ASP A 137 -0.47 4.10 6.18
N ALA A 138 0.26 5.10 5.71
CA ALA A 138 0.74 6.21 6.52
C ALA A 138 1.70 5.82 7.67
N LEU A 139 2.64 4.89 7.40
CA LEU A 139 3.67 4.49 8.38
C LEU A 139 4.41 5.69 8.98
N ASP A 140 4.71 6.70 8.17
CA ASP A 140 5.38 7.93 8.60
C ASP A 140 4.55 8.74 9.59
N GLU A 141 3.24 8.80 9.41
CA GLU A 141 2.34 9.48 10.33
C GLU A 141 2.15 8.68 11.62
N GLY A 142 2.07 7.35 11.51
CA GLY A 142 2.09 6.45 12.66
C GLY A 142 3.38 6.60 13.48
N TYR A 143 4.52 6.69 12.83
CA TYR A 143 5.81 6.92 13.48
C TYR A 143 5.86 8.25 14.24
N LEU A 144 5.31 9.32 13.67
CA LEU A 144 5.25 10.63 14.32
C LEU A 144 4.36 10.68 15.57
N LYS A 145 3.42 9.75 15.72
CA LYS A 145 2.50 9.67 16.88
C LYS A 145 3.09 8.95 18.08
N THR A 146 4.27 8.32 17.93
CA THR A 146 4.90 7.53 18.97
C THR A 146 6.42 7.75 18.97
N ASN A 147 7.15 7.04 19.80
CA ASN A 147 8.62 6.98 19.74
C ASN A 147 9.09 5.75 18.95
N ASN A 148 10.40 5.65 18.72
CA ASN A 148 10.99 4.53 17.98
C ASN A 148 10.53 3.16 18.54
N GLN A 149 10.54 2.98 19.87
CA GLN A 149 10.15 1.72 20.48
C GLN A 149 8.67 1.41 20.26
N GLY A 150 7.80 2.39 20.38
CA GLY A 150 6.36 2.22 20.13
C GLY A 150 6.08 1.87 18.66
N TYR A 151 6.82 2.47 17.73
CA TYR A 151 6.74 2.13 16.32
C TYR A 151 7.22 0.70 16.03
N LEU A 152 8.36 0.30 16.59
CA LEU A 152 8.86 -1.07 16.43
C LEU A 152 7.93 -2.10 17.06
N ASN A 153 7.30 -1.78 18.20
CA ASN A 153 6.28 -2.64 18.81
C ASN A 153 5.06 -2.80 17.89
N PHE A 154 4.67 -1.74 17.17
CA PHE A 154 3.61 -1.84 16.17
C PHE A 154 4.01 -2.76 15.00
N ILE A 155 5.27 -2.67 14.52
CA ILE A 155 5.77 -3.61 13.50
C ILE A 155 5.72 -5.06 14.03
N GLU A 156 6.05 -5.29 15.30
CA GLU A 156 5.93 -6.61 15.94
C GLU A 156 4.46 -7.10 15.98
N ASP A 157 3.50 -6.20 16.24
CA ASP A 157 2.07 -6.53 16.15
C ASP A 157 1.69 -6.98 14.73
N VAL A 158 2.24 -6.32 13.70
CA VAL A 158 2.02 -6.74 12.30
C VAL A 158 2.62 -8.12 12.04
N LEU A 159 3.82 -8.39 12.56
CA LEU A 159 4.48 -9.70 12.42
C LEU A 159 3.68 -10.81 13.12
N SER A 160 2.96 -10.50 14.19
CA SER A 160 2.10 -11.47 14.88
C SER A 160 0.92 -11.99 14.04
N LEU A 161 0.62 -11.34 12.90
CA LEU A 161 -0.33 -11.85 11.93
C LEU A 161 0.22 -13.04 11.11
N GLU A 162 1.51 -13.32 11.21
CA GLU A 162 2.17 -14.45 10.52
C GLU A 162 1.84 -14.55 9.02
N SER A 163 1.75 -13.39 8.35
CA SER A 163 1.37 -13.33 6.94
C SER A 163 2.26 -14.21 6.05
N THR A 164 1.71 -14.74 4.99
CA THR A 164 2.40 -15.68 4.12
C THR A 164 2.91 -15.01 2.85
N ALA A 165 3.81 -15.69 2.15
CA ALA A 165 4.27 -15.25 0.85
C ALA A 165 3.16 -15.29 -0.23
N GLN A 166 2.07 -16.00 -0.04
CA GLN A 166 0.91 -15.99 -0.94
C GLN A 166 0.11 -14.70 -0.82
N CYS A 167 -0.14 -14.26 0.42
CA CYS A 167 -0.86 -13.01 0.74
C CYS A 167 -0.03 -12.17 1.71
N PRO A 168 1.04 -11.51 1.24
CA PRO A 168 1.87 -10.66 2.08
C PRO A 168 1.08 -9.44 2.58
N VAL A 169 1.35 -9.00 3.79
CA VAL A 169 0.88 -7.69 4.27
C VAL A 169 1.59 -6.58 3.51
N ILE A 170 0.86 -5.55 3.10
CA ILE A 170 1.40 -4.41 2.36
C ILE A 170 1.47 -3.21 3.31
N MET A 171 2.63 -2.58 3.41
CA MET A 171 2.85 -1.43 4.28
C MET A 171 3.40 -0.26 3.48
N LEU A 172 2.79 0.92 3.61
CA LEU A 172 3.18 2.11 2.85
C LEU A 172 3.58 3.26 3.77
N GLY A 173 4.64 3.97 3.38
CA GLY A 173 5.12 5.13 4.12
C GLY A 173 6.12 5.97 3.34
N ARG A 174 6.65 7.00 4.00
CA ARG A 174 7.79 7.74 3.48
C ARG A 174 9.09 7.01 3.85
N TYR A 175 10.16 7.37 3.14
CA TYR A 175 11.48 6.76 3.23
C TYR A 175 11.90 6.44 4.68
N ASN A 176 11.93 7.44 5.57
CA ASN A 176 12.45 7.25 6.93
C ASN A 176 11.70 6.18 7.75
N ALA A 177 10.37 6.13 7.64
CA ALA A 177 9.57 5.14 8.35
C ALA A 177 9.72 3.75 7.72
N VAL A 178 9.78 3.68 6.39
CA VAL A 178 9.99 2.44 5.66
C VAL A 178 11.39 1.87 5.92
N GLU A 179 12.44 2.70 5.90
CA GLU A 179 13.81 2.30 6.22
C GLU A 179 13.93 1.73 7.64
N LEU A 180 13.30 2.37 8.63
CA LEU A 180 13.30 1.87 10.00
C LEU A 180 12.57 0.51 10.10
N ALA A 181 11.42 0.38 9.43
CA ALA A 181 10.70 -0.90 9.35
C ALA A 181 11.55 -1.97 8.66
N ALA A 182 12.15 -1.66 7.50
CA ALA A 182 13.01 -2.59 6.76
C ALA A 182 14.18 -3.08 7.59
N THR A 183 14.86 -2.17 8.28
CA THR A 183 15.97 -2.51 9.19
C THR A 183 15.51 -3.49 10.28
N TYR A 184 14.37 -3.20 10.92
CA TYR A 184 13.82 -4.07 11.95
C TYR A 184 13.42 -5.45 11.41
N LEU A 185 12.75 -5.50 10.26
CA LEU A 185 12.38 -6.75 9.60
C LEU A 185 13.61 -7.59 9.23
N TYR A 186 14.68 -6.93 8.79
CA TYR A 186 15.96 -7.58 8.49
C TYR A 186 16.56 -8.22 9.74
N ASP A 187 16.61 -7.49 10.85
CA ASP A 187 17.13 -7.99 12.15
C ASP A 187 16.30 -9.17 12.68
N LYS A 188 15.01 -9.22 12.35
CA LYS A 188 14.10 -10.33 12.70
C LYS A 188 14.13 -11.50 11.70
N ASN A 189 14.97 -11.44 10.66
CA ASN A 189 15.03 -12.44 9.59
C ASN A 189 13.69 -12.65 8.85
N VAL A 190 12.86 -11.62 8.78
CA VAL A 190 11.61 -11.63 8.00
C VAL A 190 11.93 -11.53 6.51
N LYS A 191 11.17 -12.23 5.69
CA LYS A 191 11.26 -12.12 4.22
C LYS A 191 10.39 -10.98 3.72
N PHE A 192 11.02 -9.90 3.30
CA PHE A 192 10.32 -8.72 2.79
C PHE A 192 10.95 -8.18 1.52
N ILE A 193 10.15 -7.45 0.74
CA ILE A 193 10.59 -6.70 -0.43
C ILE A 193 10.19 -5.24 -0.24
N THR A 194 11.10 -4.34 -0.57
CA THR A 194 10.84 -2.90 -0.60
C THR A 194 10.70 -2.42 -2.04
N LEU A 195 9.59 -1.77 -2.31
CA LEU A 195 9.26 -1.15 -3.58
C LEU A 195 9.25 0.37 -3.43
N GLN A 196 9.72 1.08 -4.44
CA GLN A 196 9.67 2.54 -4.51
C GLN A 196 8.68 2.97 -5.59
N ILE A 197 7.83 3.95 -5.28
CA ILE A 197 7.02 4.63 -6.30
C ILE A 197 7.93 5.58 -7.06
N GLU A 198 8.15 5.30 -8.34
CA GLU A 198 8.95 6.16 -9.20
C GLU A 198 8.17 7.42 -9.62
N PRO A 199 8.86 8.55 -9.82
CA PRO A 199 8.26 9.72 -10.44
C PRO A 199 7.61 9.38 -11.78
N PHE A 200 6.54 10.09 -12.13
CA PHE A 200 5.91 9.89 -13.42
C PHE A 200 6.87 10.21 -14.56
N THR A 201 6.96 9.30 -15.51
CA THR A 201 7.56 9.59 -16.81
C THR A 201 6.73 10.64 -17.52
N LEU A 202 7.31 11.30 -18.53
CA LEU A 202 6.58 12.26 -19.36
C LEU A 202 5.27 11.67 -19.92
N GLN A 203 5.29 10.40 -20.32
CA GLN A 203 4.09 9.72 -20.82
C GLN A 203 3.02 9.55 -19.74
N LEU A 204 3.39 9.10 -18.55
CA LEU A 204 2.44 8.96 -17.43
C LEU A 204 1.91 10.31 -16.96
N ALA A 205 2.76 11.35 -16.95
CA ALA A 205 2.34 12.70 -16.63
C ALA A 205 1.31 13.23 -17.66
N LYS A 206 1.51 12.98 -18.94
CA LYS A 206 0.52 13.29 -20.01
C LYS A 206 -0.79 12.54 -19.77
N GLU A 207 -0.73 11.24 -19.52
CA GLU A 207 -1.91 10.42 -19.21
C GLU A 207 -2.66 10.95 -17.98
N PHE A 208 -1.94 11.31 -16.91
CA PHE A 208 -2.53 11.88 -15.69
C PHE A 208 -3.29 13.17 -16.00
N ILE A 209 -2.68 14.11 -16.71
CA ILE A 209 -3.33 15.36 -17.10
C ILE A 209 -4.56 15.08 -17.98
N ASP A 210 -4.43 14.18 -18.96
CA ASP A 210 -5.52 13.81 -19.86
C ASP A 210 -6.73 13.22 -19.15
N LYS A 211 -6.50 12.40 -18.10
CA LYS A 211 -7.58 11.84 -17.29
C LYS A 211 -8.25 12.86 -16.34
N HIS A 212 -7.52 13.89 -15.94
CA HIS A 212 -8.04 14.87 -14.98
C HIS A 212 -8.66 16.11 -15.61
N VAL A 213 -8.41 16.37 -16.88
CA VAL A 213 -9.05 17.49 -17.59
C VAL A 213 -10.49 17.13 -17.96
N ASN A 214 -11.39 18.09 -17.77
CA ASN A 214 -12.80 17.93 -18.13
C ASN A 214 -12.96 17.62 -19.63
N ALA A 215 -13.71 16.56 -19.95
CA ALA A 215 -13.95 16.12 -21.32
C ALA A 215 -14.53 17.23 -22.20
N SER A 216 -15.43 18.06 -21.69
CA SER A 216 -16.01 19.20 -22.41
C SER A 216 -14.99 20.27 -22.77
N ALA A 217 -14.02 20.52 -21.88
CA ALA A 217 -12.92 21.45 -22.14
C ALA A 217 -11.95 20.89 -23.21
N LYS A 218 -11.69 19.58 -23.19
CA LYS A 218 -10.87 18.91 -24.22
C LYS A 218 -11.47 19.05 -25.60
N ILE A 219 -12.76 18.78 -25.75
CA ILE A 219 -13.45 18.86 -27.07
C ILE A 219 -13.42 20.30 -27.62
N LYS A 220 -13.69 21.29 -26.74
CA LYS A 220 -13.77 22.68 -27.16
C LYS A 220 -12.41 23.31 -27.51
N TYR A 221 -11.34 22.87 -26.85
CA TYR A 221 -10.02 23.49 -26.96
C TYR A 221 -8.91 22.47 -27.26
N GLU A 222 -9.21 21.42 -28.00
CA GLU A 222 -8.33 20.26 -28.15
C GLU A 222 -6.89 20.62 -28.54
N GLN A 223 -6.70 21.47 -29.54
CA GLN A 223 -5.37 21.86 -29.99
C GLN A 223 -4.65 22.72 -28.94
N SER A 224 -5.32 23.78 -28.45
CA SER A 224 -4.73 24.65 -27.42
C SER A 224 -4.45 23.91 -26.11
N TYR A 225 -5.27 22.92 -25.79
CA TYR A 225 -5.03 22.05 -24.63
C TYR A 225 -3.78 21.20 -24.81
N LYS A 226 -3.63 20.54 -25.98
CA LYS A 226 -2.44 19.72 -26.27
C LYS A 226 -1.17 20.57 -26.25
N ASP A 227 -1.20 21.74 -26.86
CA ASP A 227 -0.07 22.65 -26.90
C ASP A 227 0.32 23.14 -25.48
N ALA A 228 -0.66 23.53 -24.67
CA ALA A 228 -0.44 23.95 -23.29
C ALA A 228 0.10 22.79 -22.43
N ARG A 229 -0.49 21.59 -22.53
CA ARG A 229 -0.01 20.40 -21.85
C ARG A 229 1.44 20.09 -22.19
N ASP A 230 1.76 20.05 -23.47
CA ASP A 230 3.10 19.72 -23.96
C ASP A 230 4.12 20.80 -23.61
N HIS A 231 3.69 22.07 -23.55
CA HIS A 231 4.54 23.18 -23.09
C HIS A 231 4.86 23.09 -21.57
N ILE A 232 3.90 22.67 -20.74
CA ILE A 232 4.11 22.52 -19.30
C ILE A 232 5.03 21.33 -18.98
N LEU A 233 5.00 20.29 -19.81
CA LEU A 233 5.72 19.05 -19.56
C LEU A 233 7.10 18.98 -20.24
N ASN A 234 7.46 19.93 -21.08
CA ASN A 234 8.78 20.09 -21.71
C ASN A 234 9.59 21.16 -21.00
#